data_b57a90013b4e9c58c12fd90eb6b90268
#
_entry.id   b57a90013b4e9c58c12fd90eb6b90268
#
_cell.length_a   1.000
_cell.length_b   1.000
_cell.length_c   1.000
_cell.angle_alpha   90.00
_cell.angle_beta   90.00
_cell.angle_gamma   90.00
#
_symmetry.space_group_name_H-M   'P 1'
#
loop_
_entity.id
_entity.type
_entity.pdbx_description
1 polymer ?
#
loop_
_entity_poly.entity_id
_entity_poly.type
_entity_poly.pdbx_seq_one_letter_code
_entity_poly.pdbx_strand_id
1 'polypeptide(L)'
;MMARMNVHETLGRQYRASLEMLWQAIAKCPESLWLTPGYPNRFWHIAYHALFYTHLYLQNSEADFRPWAKHKPNHQFLGCTPWPPYERPKIEAPYTKEEVLEYLEICRAEIEARTPSLNLDAASGFPWQPFHKLEQQLNSIRHLQHHTAQLIDRLRTAENIGVAWVATA
;
A
#
# COMPACT_ATOMS: atom_id res chain seq x y z
N MET A 1 -25.41 -17.65 17.81
CA MET A 1 -25.80 -16.22 17.65
C MET A 1 -24.58 -15.51 17.07
N MET A 2 -24.65 -14.96 15.84
CA MET A 2 -23.51 -14.22 15.27
C MET A 2 -23.32 -12.92 16.08
N ALA A 3 -22.05 -12.63 16.43
CA ALA A 3 -21.72 -11.35 17.05
C ALA A 3 -22.14 -10.17 16.15
N ARG A 4 -22.48 -9.03 16.76
CA ARG A 4 -22.80 -7.81 16.01
C ARG A 4 -21.61 -7.44 15.13
N MET A 5 -21.87 -7.16 13.86
CA MET A 5 -20.83 -6.75 12.90
C MET A 5 -20.12 -5.48 13.41
N ASN A 6 -18.80 -5.52 13.46
CA ASN A 6 -17.94 -4.38 13.75
C ASN A 6 -17.16 -4.00 12.48
N VAL A 7 -17.56 -2.90 11.87
CA VAL A 7 -16.95 -2.44 10.60
C VAL A 7 -15.48 -2.10 10.77
N HIS A 8 -15.08 -1.45 11.87
CA HIS A 8 -13.68 -1.13 12.15
C HIS A 8 -12.80 -2.37 12.24
N GLU A 9 -13.26 -3.37 12.98
CA GLU A 9 -12.57 -4.65 13.09
C GLU A 9 -12.50 -5.38 11.73
N THR A 10 -13.57 -5.31 10.95
CA THR A 10 -13.60 -5.88 9.59
C THR A 10 -12.58 -5.20 8.69
N LEU A 11 -12.52 -3.87 8.69
CA LEU A 11 -11.51 -3.11 7.93
C LEU A 11 -10.09 -3.48 8.36
N GLY A 12 -9.82 -3.52 9.67
CA GLY A 12 -8.52 -3.91 10.22
C GLY A 12 -8.09 -5.31 9.74
N ARG A 13 -8.99 -6.30 9.82
CA ARG A 13 -8.71 -7.66 9.33
C ARG A 13 -8.40 -7.70 7.83
N GLN A 14 -9.15 -6.95 7.02
CA GLN A 14 -8.93 -6.93 5.57
C GLN A 14 -7.64 -6.21 5.18
N TYR A 15 -7.28 -5.14 5.88
CA TYR A 15 -5.97 -4.51 5.71
C TYR A 15 -4.83 -5.47 6.07
N ARG A 16 -4.91 -6.14 7.22
CA ARG A 16 -3.88 -7.10 7.64
C ARG A 16 -3.73 -8.24 6.64
N ALA A 17 -4.85 -8.80 6.16
CA ALA A 17 -4.82 -9.87 5.17
C ALA A 17 -4.14 -9.43 3.86
N SER A 18 -4.49 -8.25 3.35
CA SER A 18 -3.88 -7.68 2.15
C SER A 18 -2.39 -7.36 2.35
N LEU A 19 -2.04 -6.82 3.52
CA LEU A 19 -0.66 -6.48 3.87
C LEU A 19 0.20 -7.74 4.04
N GLU A 20 -0.36 -8.82 4.59
CA GLU A 20 0.33 -10.11 4.72
C GLU A 20 0.62 -10.72 3.35
N MET A 21 -0.30 -10.61 2.39
CA MET A 21 -0.04 -11.06 1.02
C MET A 21 1.05 -10.21 0.34
N LEU A 22 1.08 -8.90 0.58
CA LEU A 22 2.16 -8.04 0.10
C LEU A 22 3.50 -8.39 0.76
N TRP A 23 3.51 -8.64 2.06
CA TRP A 23 4.70 -9.09 2.79
C TRP A 23 5.28 -10.36 2.17
N GLN A 24 4.45 -11.38 1.92
CA GLN A 24 4.87 -12.62 1.26
C GLN A 24 5.46 -12.36 -0.13
N ALA A 25 4.84 -11.47 -0.91
CA ALA A 25 5.32 -11.12 -2.24
C ALA A 25 6.71 -10.47 -2.18
N ILE A 26 6.92 -9.52 -1.25
CA ILE A 26 8.20 -8.85 -1.05
C ILE A 26 9.26 -9.84 -0.55
N ALA A 27 8.95 -10.62 0.50
CA ALA A 27 9.88 -11.56 1.12
C ALA A 27 10.38 -12.62 0.15
N LYS A 28 9.48 -13.13 -0.70
CA LYS A 28 9.79 -14.16 -1.71
C LYS A 28 10.41 -13.61 -3.00
N CYS A 29 10.40 -12.29 -3.22
CA CYS A 29 10.97 -11.70 -4.42
C CYS A 29 12.48 -11.91 -4.47
N PRO A 30 13.04 -12.57 -5.51
CA PRO A 30 14.48 -12.66 -5.66
C PRO A 30 15.09 -11.30 -6.00
N GLU A 31 16.35 -11.11 -5.65
CA GLU A 31 17.07 -9.85 -5.89
C GLU A 31 17.12 -9.50 -7.38
N SER A 32 17.24 -10.51 -8.24
CA SER A 32 17.19 -10.35 -9.69
C SER A 32 15.91 -9.67 -10.17
N LEU A 33 14.75 -10.00 -9.57
CA LEU A 33 13.46 -9.44 -9.97
C LEU A 33 13.18 -8.08 -9.30
N TRP A 34 13.75 -7.83 -8.12
CA TRP A 34 13.55 -6.60 -7.33
C TRP A 34 13.90 -5.34 -8.12
N LEU A 35 15.02 -5.39 -8.84
CA LEU A 35 15.56 -4.28 -9.63
C LEU A 35 15.44 -4.47 -11.14
N THR A 36 14.82 -5.55 -11.61
CA THR A 36 14.76 -5.90 -13.04
C THR A 36 14.26 -4.72 -13.88
N PRO A 37 15.00 -4.30 -14.89
CA PRO A 37 14.54 -3.35 -15.89
C PRO A 37 13.53 -4.00 -16.85
N GLY A 38 12.89 -3.21 -17.70
CA GLY A 38 11.97 -3.71 -18.72
C GLY A 38 10.50 -3.65 -18.32
N TYR A 39 10.19 -3.40 -17.05
CA TYR A 39 8.84 -3.05 -16.60
C TYR A 39 8.70 -1.53 -16.50
N PRO A 40 7.51 -0.95 -16.79
CA PRO A 40 7.26 0.49 -16.60
C PRO A 40 7.56 0.97 -15.19
N ASN A 41 7.28 0.11 -14.19
CA ASN A 41 7.65 0.30 -12.79
C ASN A 41 8.29 -0.98 -12.25
N ARG A 42 9.39 -0.84 -11.51
CA ARG A 42 10.10 -1.97 -10.91
C ARG A 42 9.31 -2.57 -9.76
N PHE A 43 9.67 -3.79 -9.34
CA PHE A 43 8.99 -4.50 -8.24
C PHE A 43 8.97 -3.67 -6.96
N TRP A 44 10.13 -3.19 -6.51
CA TRP A 44 10.26 -2.37 -5.31
C TRP A 44 9.38 -1.11 -5.36
N HIS A 45 9.27 -0.49 -6.55
CA HIS A 45 8.57 0.78 -6.71
C HIS A 45 7.05 0.60 -6.55
N ILE A 46 6.50 -0.50 -7.09
CA ILE A 46 5.08 -0.84 -6.89
C ILE A 46 4.80 -1.18 -5.43
N ALA A 47 5.69 -1.96 -4.78
CA ALA A 47 5.55 -2.31 -3.37
C ALA A 47 5.54 -1.05 -2.48
N TYR A 48 6.51 -0.16 -2.68
CA TYR A 48 6.59 1.10 -1.94
C TYR A 48 5.36 2.00 -2.19
N HIS A 49 4.92 2.14 -3.43
CA HIS A 49 3.72 2.90 -3.79
C HIS A 49 2.47 2.40 -3.06
N ALA A 50 2.26 1.09 -3.04
CA ALA A 50 1.13 0.50 -2.35
C ALA A 50 1.14 0.80 -0.85
N LEU A 51 2.30 0.71 -0.21
CA LEU A 51 2.49 1.04 1.21
C LEU A 51 2.29 2.52 1.48
N PHE A 52 2.85 3.40 0.64
CA PHE A 52 2.73 4.85 0.81
C PHE A 52 1.26 5.29 0.83
N TYR A 53 0.46 4.85 -0.11
CA TYR A 53 -0.95 5.22 -0.17
C TYR A 53 -1.79 4.53 0.90
N THR A 54 -1.42 3.33 1.35
CA THR A 54 -2.02 2.72 2.52
C THR A 54 -1.78 3.57 3.77
N HIS A 55 -0.53 3.97 4.01
CA HIS A 55 -0.17 4.84 5.14
C HIS A 55 -0.87 6.20 5.08
N LEU A 56 -0.88 6.83 3.90
CA LEU A 56 -1.51 8.13 3.68
C LEU A 56 -3.01 8.09 3.99
N TYR A 57 -3.74 7.12 3.47
CA TYR A 57 -5.20 7.08 3.59
C TYR A 57 -5.73 6.56 4.93
N LEU A 58 -4.86 6.05 5.79
CA LEU A 58 -5.18 5.78 7.19
C LEU A 58 -5.25 7.07 8.03
N GLN A 59 -4.72 8.18 7.53
CA GLN A 59 -4.79 9.47 8.23
C GLN A 59 -6.18 10.11 8.12
N ASN A 60 -6.50 11.04 9.04
CA ASN A 60 -7.75 11.78 8.97
C ASN A 60 -7.78 12.75 7.77
N SER A 61 -6.63 13.34 7.44
CA SER A 61 -6.46 14.26 6.32
C SER A 61 -5.02 14.21 5.77
N GLU A 62 -4.81 14.87 4.63
CA GLU A 62 -3.47 15.07 4.07
C GLU A 62 -2.56 15.85 5.05
N ALA A 63 -3.12 16.83 5.76
CA ALA A 63 -2.36 17.66 6.71
C ALA A 63 -1.84 16.87 7.92
N ASP A 64 -2.51 15.78 8.28
CA ASP A 64 -2.10 14.89 9.38
C ASP A 64 -1.03 13.89 8.98
N PHE A 65 -0.81 13.71 7.70
CA PHE A 65 0.15 12.72 7.19
C PHE A 65 1.58 13.12 7.53
N ARG A 66 2.30 12.17 8.10
CA ARG A 66 3.74 12.27 8.33
C ARG A 66 4.43 11.15 7.57
N PRO A 67 5.14 11.46 6.49
CA PRO A 67 5.84 10.46 5.70
C PRO A 67 6.83 9.67 6.55
N TRP A 68 7.08 8.44 6.15
CA TRP A 68 8.17 7.64 6.69
C TRP A 68 9.51 8.41 6.65
N ALA A 69 10.33 8.27 7.70
CA ALA A 69 11.59 9.02 7.83
C ALA A 69 12.57 8.84 6.66
N LYS A 70 12.50 7.68 5.96
CA LYS A 70 13.31 7.41 4.77
C LYS A 70 12.56 7.73 3.45
N HIS A 71 11.39 8.40 3.52
CA HIS A 71 10.67 8.80 2.32
C HIS A 71 11.52 9.69 1.41
N LYS A 72 11.58 9.31 0.13
CA LYS A 72 12.25 10.10 -0.91
C LYS A 72 11.19 10.82 -1.74
N PRO A 73 11.32 12.13 -1.98
CA PRO A 73 10.33 12.89 -2.74
C PRO A 73 9.99 12.23 -4.08
N ASN A 74 8.70 12.23 -4.41
CA ASN A 74 8.16 11.72 -5.68
C ASN A 74 8.26 10.19 -5.90
N HIS A 75 8.88 9.44 -5.00
CA HIS A 75 8.97 7.97 -5.13
C HIS A 75 7.61 7.27 -5.03
N GLN A 76 6.59 7.94 -4.52
CA GLN A 76 5.22 7.41 -4.46
C GLN A 76 4.50 7.38 -5.82
N PHE A 77 5.01 8.05 -6.86
CA PHE A 77 4.34 8.11 -8.16
C PHE A 77 4.82 7.02 -9.11
N LEU A 78 3.90 6.17 -9.58
CA LEU A 78 4.16 5.17 -10.63
C LEU A 78 4.00 5.74 -12.04
N GLY A 79 3.40 6.91 -12.17
CA GLY A 79 3.15 7.65 -13.41
C GLY A 79 3.63 9.09 -13.31
N CYS A 80 3.01 9.98 -14.09
CA CYS A 80 3.28 11.40 -14.03
C CYS A 80 2.80 12.01 -12.71
N THR A 81 3.45 13.10 -12.28
CA THR A 81 2.96 13.91 -11.16
C THR A 81 1.60 14.52 -11.50
N PRO A 82 0.68 14.67 -10.52
CA PRO A 82 -0.64 15.28 -10.77
C PRO A 82 -0.60 16.83 -10.83
N TRP A 83 0.59 17.42 -10.86
CA TRP A 83 0.85 18.87 -11.01
C TRP A 83 1.85 19.14 -12.13
N PRO A 84 1.89 20.37 -12.66
CA PRO A 84 2.84 20.74 -13.71
C PRO A 84 4.29 20.42 -13.32
N PRO A 85 5.11 19.93 -14.28
CA PRO A 85 4.86 19.79 -15.72
C PRO A 85 4.12 18.51 -16.14
N TYR A 86 3.50 17.75 -15.21
CA TYR A 86 2.80 16.47 -15.49
C TYR A 86 3.69 15.40 -16.11
N GLU A 87 4.94 15.36 -15.68
CA GLU A 87 5.95 14.42 -16.16
C GLU A 87 6.22 13.32 -15.14
N ARG A 88 6.76 12.19 -15.62
CA ARG A 88 7.25 11.15 -14.72
C ARG A 88 8.43 11.67 -13.91
N PRO A 89 8.41 11.56 -12.59
CA PRO A 89 9.55 11.95 -11.78
C PRO A 89 10.76 11.06 -12.09
N LYS A 90 11.95 11.65 -12.07
CA LYS A 90 13.18 10.89 -12.15
C LYS A 90 13.42 10.20 -10.81
N ILE A 91 13.42 8.88 -10.83
CA ILE A 91 13.67 8.05 -9.64
C ILE A 91 15.12 7.60 -9.68
N GLU A 92 15.95 8.16 -8.80
CA GLU A 92 17.42 7.96 -8.85
C GLU A 92 17.88 6.76 -8.01
N ALA A 93 17.33 6.58 -6.82
CA ALA A 93 17.77 5.54 -5.90
C ALA A 93 16.61 4.63 -5.49
N PRO A 94 16.65 3.33 -5.81
CA PRO A 94 15.66 2.37 -5.33
C PRO A 94 15.72 2.23 -3.81
N TYR A 95 14.62 1.75 -3.23
CA TYR A 95 14.63 1.20 -1.88
C TYR A 95 15.11 -0.25 -1.92
N THR A 96 15.85 -0.66 -0.90
CA THR A 96 16.19 -2.07 -0.69
C THR A 96 14.94 -2.85 -0.22
N LYS A 97 15.01 -4.16 -0.28
CA LYS A 97 13.93 -5.02 0.21
C LYS A 97 13.72 -4.83 1.72
N GLU A 98 14.79 -4.72 2.48
CA GLU A 98 14.79 -4.50 3.92
C GLU A 98 14.10 -3.17 4.27
N GLU A 99 14.40 -2.10 3.52
CA GLU A 99 13.77 -0.80 3.72
C GLU A 99 12.26 -0.86 3.43
N VAL A 100 11.83 -1.55 2.38
CA VAL A 100 10.40 -1.69 2.07
C VAL A 100 9.69 -2.58 3.09
N LEU A 101 10.33 -3.62 3.60
CA LEU A 101 9.79 -4.44 4.70
C LEU A 101 9.70 -3.66 6.01
N GLU A 102 10.69 -2.82 6.33
CA GLU A 102 10.62 -1.89 7.47
C GLU A 102 9.40 -0.96 7.35
N TYR A 103 9.19 -0.40 6.16
CA TYR A 103 8.03 0.47 5.93
C TYR A 103 6.70 -0.29 6.02
N LEU A 104 6.66 -1.53 5.58
CA LEU A 104 5.49 -2.40 5.74
C LEU A 104 5.11 -2.60 7.22
N GLU A 105 6.08 -2.78 8.10
CA GLU A 105 5.82 -2.90 9.55
C GLU A 105 5.30 -1.59 10.16
N ILE A 106 5.75 -0.43 9.66
CA ILE A 106 5.16 0.87 10.03
C ILE A 106 3.69 0.92 9.59
N CYS A 107 3.38 0.53 8.35
CA CYS A 107 2.00 0.47 7.87
C CYS A 107 1.14 -0.50 8.71
N ARG A 108 1.69 -1.63 9.14
CA ARG A 108 1.02 -2.58 10.03
C ARG A 108 0.66 -1.92 11.36
N ALA A 109 1.61 -1.21 11.97
CA ALA A 109 1.38 -0.47 13.22
C ALA A 109 0.32 0.63 13.06
N GLU A 110 0.33 1.36 11.94
CA GLU A 110 -0.67 2.40 11.63
C GLU A 110 -2.08 1.80 11.45
N ILE A 111 -2.21 0.64 10.82
CA ILE A 111 -3.49 -0.08 10.71
C ILE A 111 -4.04 -0.39 12.11
N GLU A 112 -3.23 -0.97 12.99
CA GLU A 112 -3.65 -1.31 14.35
C GLU A 112 -4.04 -0.07 15.17
N ALA A 113 -3.30 1.00 15.05
CA ALA A 113 -3.53 2.22 15.83
C ALA A 113 -4.77 3.00 15.34
N ARG A 114 -5.02 3.03 14.02
CA ARG A 114 -6.00 3.96 13.46
C ARG A 114 -7.33 3.33 13.09
N THR A 115 -7.37 2.11 12.58
CA THR A 115 -8.64 1.50 12.15
C THR A 115 -9.71 1.47 13.24
N PRO A 116 -9.40 1.25 14.54
CA PRO A 116 -10.42 1.24 15.57
C PRO A 116 -11.11 2.59 15.82
N SER A 117 -10.46 3.70 15.47
CA SER A 117 -10.91 5.06 15.82
C SER A 117 -11.29 5.94 14.62
N LEU A 118 -11.26 5.39 13.40
CA LEU A 118 -11.65 6.13 12.19
C LEU A 118 -13.10 6.62 12.29
N ASN A 119 -13.34 7.90 12.03
CA ASN A 119 -14.70 8.41 11.83
C ASN A 119 -15.18 8.06 10.41
N LEU A 120 -15.84 6.93 10.26
CA LEU A 120 -16.21 6.37 8.94
C LEU A 120 -17.26 7.20 8.20
N ASP A 121 -18.04 8.01 8.91
CA ASP A 121 -19.06 8.90 8.34
C ASP A 121 -18.51 10.27 7.94
N ALA A 122 -17.29 10.61 8.37
CA ALA A 122 -16.65 11.87 8.00
C ALA A 122 -16.28 11.89 6.50
N ALA A 123 -16.04 13.09 5.96
CA ALA A 123 -15.39 13.24 4.66
C ALA A 123 -14.01 12.56 4.65
N SER A 124 -13.55 12.14 3.49
CA SER A 124 -12.27 11.43 3.35
C SER A 124 -11.07 12.16 3.95
N GLY A 125 -11.10 13.51 3.93
CA GLY A 125 -9.99 14.39 4.34
C GLY A 125 -8.97 14.64 3.24
N PHE A 126 -9.25 14.15 2.02
CA PHE A 126 -8.40 14.30 0.84
C PHE A 126 -9.19 14.93 -0.30
N PRO A 127 -8.84 16.15 -0.79
CA PRO A 127 -9.65 16.89 -1.76
C PRO A 127 -9.91 16.14 -3.08
N TRP A 128 -8.99 15.27 -3.46
CA TRP A 128 -9.11 14.44 -4.67
C TRP A 128 -9.93 13.16 -4.50
N GLN A 129 -10.46 12.91 -3.29
CA GLN A 129 -11.33 11.78 -2.97
C GLN A 129 -12.65 12.29 -2.35
N PRO A 130 -13.62 12.73 -3.17
CA PRO A 130 -14.84 13.40 -2.70
C PRO A 130 -15.90 12.38 -2.22
N PHE A 131 -15.54 11.51 -1.29
CA PHE A 131 -16.41 10.51 -0.67
C PHE A 131 -16.14 10.39 0.83
N HIS A 132 -16.93 9.57 1.52
CA HIS A 132 -16.79 9.35 2.96
C HIS A 132 -15.58 8.47 3.30
N LYS A 133 -15.13 8.56 4.55
CA LYS A 133 -13.97 7.83 5.07
C LYS A 133 -14.13 6.30 4.91
N LEU A 134 -15.34 5.75 5.10
CA LEU A 134 -15.56 4.32 4.86
C LEU A 134 -15.24 3.92 3.42
N GLU A 135 -15.76 4.65 2.45
CA GLU A 135 -15.51 4.37 1.03
C GLU A 135 -14.03 4.54 0.70
N GLN A 136 -13.37 5.54 1.29
CA GLN A 136 -11.92 5.71 1.16
C GLN A 136 -11.16 4.49 1.67
N GLN A 137 -11.54 3.90 2.81
CA GLN A 137 -10.86 2.71 3.33
C GLN A 137 -11.08 1.50 2.43
N LEU A 138 -12.28 1.30 1.89
CA LEU A 138 -12.54 0.24 0.92
C LEU A 138 -11.73 0.44 -0.37
N ASN A 139 -11.64 1.68 -0.85
CA ASN A 139 -10.81 2.05 -2.00
C ASN A 139 -9.32 1.79 -1.71
N SER A 140 -8.84 2.12 -0.52
CA SER A 140 -7.45 1.93 -0.10
C SER A 140 -7.09 0.43 -0.01
N ILE A 141 -7.95 -0.41 0.57
CA ILE A 141 -7.74 -1.87 0.61
C ILE A 141 -7.70 -2.44 -0.82
N ARG A 142 -8.62 -2.01 -1.69
CA ARG A 142 -8.65 -2.42 -3.09
C ARG A 142 -7.40 -1.99 -3.86
N HIS A 143 -6.88 -0.77 -3.60
CA HIS A 143 -5.65 -0.26 -4.19
C HIS A 143 -4.44 -1.09 -3.72
N LEU A 144 -4.32 -1.36 -2.42
CA LEU A 144 -3.28 -2.22 -1.85
C LEU A 144 -3.31 -3.60 -2.51
N GLN A 145 -4.50 -4.23 -2.59
CA GLN A 145 -4.65 -5.57 -3.18
C GLN A 145 -4.40 -5.56 -4.70
N HIS A 146 -4.79 -4.49 -5.42
CA HIS A 146 -4.49 -4.34 -6.85
C HIS A 146 -2.99 -4.41 -7.13
N HIS A 147 -2.19 -3.64 -6.40
CA HIS A 147 -0.74 -3.62 -6.57
C HIS A 147 -0.07 -4.90 -6.05
N THR A 148 -0.58 -5.48 -4.97
CA THR A 148 -0.14 -6.78 -4.48
C THR A 148 -0.34 -7.87 -5.54
N ALA A 149 -1.50 -7.89 -6.22
CA ALA A 149 -1.78 -8.85 -7.28
C ALA A 149 -0.83 -8.69 -8.48
N GLN A 150 -0.46 -7.46 -8.87
CA GLN A 150 0.54 -7.22 -9.91
C GLN A 150 1.92 -7.81 -9.54
N LEU A 151 2.33 -7.69 -8.29
CA LEU A 151 3.59 -8.25 -7.81
C LEU A 151 3.54 -9.78 -7.73
N ILE A 152 2.42 -10.35 -7.28
CA ILE A 152 2.19 -11.80 -7.26
C ILE A 152 2.22 -12.38 -8.68
N ASP A 153 1.59 -11.73 -9.63
CA ASP A 153 1.62 -12.15 -11.03
C ASP A 153 3.05 -12.16 -11.59
N ARG A 154 3.85 -11.13 -11.30
CA ARG A 154 5.27 -11.10 -11.69
C ARG A 154 6.08 -12.23 -11.08
N LEU A 155 5.90 -12.51 -9.80
CA LEU A 155 6.58 -13.64 -9.13
C LEU A 155 6.22 -14.96 -9.80
N ARG A 156 4.94 -15.15 -10.13
CA ARG A 156 4.47 -16.37 -10.77
C ARG A 156 5.01 -16.54 -12.19
N THR A 157 4.96 -15.48 -12.98
CA THR A 157 5.32 -15.53 -14.40
C THR A 157 6.82 -15.51 -14.64
N ALA A 158 7.59 -14.75 -13.83
CA ALA A 158 9.03 -14.66 -14.01
C ALA A 158 9.81 -15.76 -13.28
N GLU A 159 9.34 -16.21 -12.11
CA GLU A 159 10.11 -17.06 -11.20
C GLU A 159 9.37 -18.34 -10.78
N ASN A 160 8.13 -18.54 -11.23
CA ASN A 160 7.25 -19.62 -10.79
C ASN A 160 7.06 -19.70 -9.26
N ILE A 161 7.05 -18.53 -8.59
CA ILE A 161 6.88 -18.40 -7.14
C ILE A 161 5.42 -18.08 -6.82
N GLY A 162 4.80 -18.89 -5.94
CA GLY A 162 3.45 -18.67 -5.45
C GLY A 162 3.41 -17.89 -4.12
N VAL A 163 2.35 -17.09 -3.96
CA VAL A 163 1.97 -16.42 -2.72
C VAL A 163 0.67 -17.05 -2.21
N ALA A 164 0.61 -17.36 -0.92
CA ALA A 164 -0.57 -17.95 -0.31
C ALA A 164 -1.70 -16.92 -0.19
N TRP A 165 -2.93 -17.36 -0.45
CA TRP A 165 -4.11 -16.54 -0.18
C TRP A 165 -4.32 -16.38 1.33
N VAL A 166 -4.60 -15.15 1.77
CA VAL A 166 -4.96 -14.82 3.15
C VAL A 166 -6.37 -14.22 3.13
N ALA A 167 -7.33 -14.96 3.65
CA ALA A 167 -8.74 -14.54 3.64
C ALA A 167 -9.03 -13.48 4.74
N THR A 168 -8.38 -13.62 5.88
CA THR A 168 -8.50 -12.72 7.04
C THR A 168 -7.26 -12.86 7.94
N ALA A 169 -6.90 -11.79 8.63
CA ALA A 169 -5.77 -11.78 9.58
C ALA A 169 -6.06 -10.84 10.76
#